data_f90c0d5f5b701887b3c7c112aab76bd0
#
_entry.id   f90c0d5f5b701887b3c7c112aab76bd0
#
_cell.length_a   1.000
_cell.length_b   1.000
_cell.length_c   1.000
_cell.angle_alpha   90.00
_cell.angle_beta   90.00
_cell.angle_gamma   90.00
#
_symmetry.space_group_name_H-M   'P 1'
#
loop_
_entity.id
_entity.type
_entity.pdbx_description
1 polymer ?
#
loop_
_entity_poly.entity_id
_entity_poly.type
_entity_poly.pdbx_seq_one_letter_code
_entity_poly.pdbx_strand_id
1 'polypeptide(L)'
;MKITTLDEIIEKDVPEELYFKKKDWEKRKYLRTTLPMMCTVDGDDVYLFVEGIKPPQILKQKRTEDEKLRRHRFGDKGKKFGDGVYAEPTGDGYSNTLTTFSMDNYVWDRNYKVRELTDYESFRLMDVDPEDTRKILDAVPKNKCHKLAGNSIVVSCMFHLFRKLFIEKGNENQQLELF
;
A
#
# COMPACT_ATOMS: atom_id res chain seq x y z
N MET A 1 13.07 -2.42 -19.18
CA MET A 1 12.77 -1.89 -17.85
C MET A 1 12.63 -3.07 -16.90
N LYS A 2 13.37 -3.08 -15.80
CA LYS A 2 13.26 -4.16 -14.80
C LYS A 2 12.00 -3.91 -13.97
N ILE A 3 11.09 -4.86 -13.94
CA ILE A 3 9.93 -4.80 -13.05
C ILE A 3 10.43 -5.08 -11.64
N THR A 4 10.28 -4.12 -10.75
CA THR A 4 10.61 -4.30 -9.33
C THR A 4 9.56 -5.19 -8.69
N THR A 5 9.97 -6.31 -8.12
CA THR A 5 9.06 -7.24 -7.44
C THR A 5 8.78 -6.77 -6.01
N LEU A 6 7.67 -7.23 -5.43
CA LEU A 6 7.33 -6.94 -4.05
C LEU A 6 8.42 -7.40 -3.07
N ASP A 7 9.06 -8.52 -3.37
CA ASP A 7 10.20 -9.05 -2.59
C ASP A 7 11.42 -8.13 -2.57
N GLU A 8 11.62 -7.32 -3.60
CA GLU A 8 12.70 -6.32 -3.66
C GLU A 8 12.34 -5.02 -2.92
N ILE A 9 11.05 -4.78 -2.70
CA ILE A 9 10.53 -3.58 -2.04
C ILE A 9 10.46 -3.77 -0.53
N ILE A 10 9.94 -4.93 -0.09
CA ILE A 10 9.66 -5.21 1.33
C ILE A 10 10.97 -5.37 2.11
N GLU A 11 11.13 -4.54 3.12
CA GLU A 11 12.25 -4.59 4.05
C GLU A 11 12.17 -5.83 4.95
N LYS A 12 13.35 -6.40 5.27
CA LYS A 12 13.46 -7.60 6.12
C LYS A 12 13.57 -7.25 7.60
N ASP A 13 14.30 -6.20 7.89
CA ASP A 13 14.56 -5.73 9.25
C ASP A 13 13.74 -4.46 9.51
N VAL A 14 12.57 -4.64 10.11
CA VAL A 14 11.60 -3.57 10.34
C VAL A 14 11.37 -3.41 11.83
N PRO A 15 11.27 -2.17 12.36
CA PRO A 15 10.98 -1.91 13.76
C PRO A 15 9.73 -2.62 14.26
N GLU A 16 9.81 -3.28 15.41
CA GLU A 16 8.71 -4.02 16.04
C GLU A 16 7.46 -3.17 16.29
N GLU A 17 7.62 -1.87 16.43
CA GLU A 17 6.53 -0.90 16.64
C GLU A 17 5.57 -0.78 15.46
N LEU A 18 6.01 -1.18 14.25
CA LEU A 18 5.16 -1.17 13.05
C LEU A 18 4.26 -2.41 12.94
N TYR A 19 4.57 -3.47 13.68
CA TYR A 19 3.77 -4.69 13.67
C TYR A 19 2.50 -4.54 14.50
N PHE A 20 1.43 -5.13 13.99
CA PHE A 20 0.17 -5.18 14.72
C PHE A 20 0.26 -6.14 15.89
N LYS A 21 -0.03 -5.63 17.07
CA LYS A 21 -0.14 -6.40 18.29
C LYS A 21 -1.61 -6.76 18.55
N LYS A 22 -1.84 -7.74 19.41
CA LYS A 22 -3.18 -8.21 19.80
C LYS A 22 -4.14 -7.06 20.12
N LYS A 23 -3.71 -6.09 20.89
CA LYS A 23 -4.49 -4.89 21.24
C LYS A 23 -4.91 -4.06 20.04
N ASP A 24 -4.05 -3.95 19.03
CA ASP A 24 -4.34 -3.23 17.80
C ASP A 24 -5.29 -4.03 16.91
N TRP A 25 -5.12 -5.34 16.86
CA TRP A 25 -6.01 -6.25 16.16
C TRP A 25 -7.42 -6.23 16.71
N GLU A 26 -7.57 -6.29 18.02
CA GLU A 26 -8.87 -6.22 18.69
C GLU A 26 -9.60 -4.88 18.45
N LYS A 27 -8.87 -3.78 18.40
CA LYS A 27 -9.41 -2.45 18.09
C LYS A 27 -9.73 -2.27 16.62
N ARG A 28 -8.91 -2.85 15.74
CA ARG A 28 -9.02 -2.72 14.29
C ARG A 28 -9.90 -3.84 13.72
N LYS A 29 -11.19 -3.86 14.08
CA LYS A 29 -12.20 -4.82 13.58
C LYS A 29 -12.33 -4.87 12.04
N TYR A 30 -11.65 -3.99 11.35
CA TYR A 30 -11.66 -3.87 9.89
C TYR A 30 -10.58 -4.69 9.18
N LEU A 31 -9.65 -5.32 9.88
CA LEU A 31 -8.79 -6.33 9.30
C LEU A 31 -9.55 -7.65 9.17
N ARG A 32 -10.60 -7.62 8.38
CA ARG A 32 -11.37 -8.80 7.99
C ARG A 32 -11.13 -9.04 6.52
N THR A 33 -11.01 -10.28 6.13
CA THR A 33 -10.98 -10.67 4.72
C THR A 33 -12.23 -11.48 4.40
N THR A 34 -12.67 -11.41 3.15
CA THR A 34 -13.73 -12.27 2.62
C THR A 34 -13.24 -13.69 2.34
N LEU A 35 -11.93 -13.90 2.37
CA LEU A 35 -11.30 -15.20 2.16
C LEU A 35 -11.23 -16.00 3.48
N PRO A 36 -11.21 -17.33 3.41
CA PRO A 36 -10.95 -18.17 4.57
C PRO A 36 -9.62 -17.78 5.21
N MET A 37 -9.71 -17.22 6.40
CA MET A 37 -8.59 -16.67 7.13
C MET A 37 -8.55 -17.23 8.54
N MET A 38 -7.36 -17.64 8.96
CA MET A 38 -7.07 -17.98 10.34
C MET A 38 -6.12 -16.93 10.92
N CYS A 39 -6.52 -16.37 12.05
CA CYS A 39 -5.69 -15.49 12.84
C CYS A 39 -5.28 -16.21 14.12
N THR A 40 -3.99 -16.36 14.35
CA THR A 40 -3.44 -16.90 15.60
C THR A 40 -2.70 -15.82 16.37
N VAL A 41 -2.74 -15.91 17.68
CA VAL A 41 -2.07 -14.99 18.59
C VAL A 41 -1.09 -15.79 19.44
N ASP A 42 0.17 -15.36 19.44
CA ASP A 42 1.20 -15.89 20.32
C ASP A 42 1.78 -14.74 21.13
N GLY A 43 1.49 -14.72 22.44
CA GLY A 43 1.76 -13.57 23.29
C GLY A 43 0.99 -12.34 22.82
N ASP A 44 1.70 -11.29 22.44
CA ASP A 44 1.15 -10.06 21.84
C ASP A 44 1.19 -10.05 20.30
N ASP A 45 1.87 -11.00 19.69
CA ASP A 45 2.04 -11.05 18.23
C ASP A 45 0.83 -11.68 17.54
N VAL A 46 0.48 -11.15 16.38
CA VAL A 46 -0.65 -11.58 15.57
C VAL A 46 -0.16 -12.15 14.25
N TYR A 47 -0.52 -13.40 13.96
CA TYR A 47 -0.16 -14.09 12.73
C TYR A 47 -1.41 -14.31 11.88
N LEU A 48 -1.30 -14.00 10.60
CA LEU A 48 -2.36 -14.13 9.61
C LEU A 48 -2.06 -15.29 8.65
N PHE A 49 -3.02 -16.19 8.48
CA PHE A 49 -2.95 -17.27 7.48
C PHE A 49 -4.18 -17.18 6.58
N VAL A 50 -3.96 -17.16 5.26
CA VAL A 50 -5.02 -17.08 4.26
C VAL A 50 -4.87 -18.27 3.33
N GLU A 51 -5.95 -19.02 3.12
CA GLU A 51 -5.96 -20.19 2.27
C GLU A 51 -5.64 -19.84 0.83
N GLY A 52 -4.71 -20.57 0.21
CA GLY A 52 -4.33 -20.39 -1.20
C GLY A 52 -3.43 -19.18 -1.50
N ILE A 53 -3.15 -18.33 -0.52
CA ILE A 53 -2.27 -17.16 -0.71
C ILE A 53 -1.09 -17.24 0.26
N LYS A 54 0.10 -16.92 -0.25
CA LYS A 54 1.33 -16.90 0.56
C LYS A 54 1.89 -15.49 0.67
N PRO A 55 2.45 -15.12 1.84
CA PRO A 55 3.20 -13.87 1.98
C PRO A 55 4.55 -13.95 1.21
N PRO A 56 5.20 -12.81 0.86
CA PRO A 56 4.73 -11.48 1.23
C PRO A 56 3.64 -10.95 0.31
N GLN A 57 2.70 -10.19 0.86
CA GLN A 57 1.62 -9.55 0.12
C GLN A 57 1.35 -8.13 0.64
N ILE A 58 0.77 -7.30 -0.20
CA ILE A 58 0.15 -6.06 0.25
C ILE A 58 -1.31 -6.34 0.55
N LEU A 59 -1.74 -6.02 1.76
CA LEU A 59 -3.14 -6.05 2.14
C LEU A 59 -3.77 -4.72 1.76
N LYS A 60 -4.71 -4.75 0.83
CA LYS A 60 -5.41 -3.55 0.34
C LYS A 60 -6.63 -3.26 1.20
N GLN A 61 -6.76 -2.01 1.61
CA GLN A 61 -7.98 -1.55 2.25
C GLN A 61 -9.12 -1.51 1.23
N LYS A 62 -10.21 -2.19 1.54
CA LYS A 62 -11.45 -2.18 0.75
C LYS A 62 -12.63 -1.69 1.58
N ARG A 63 -13.71 -1.31 0.92
CA ARG A 63 -14.97 -0.89 1.55
C ARG A 63 -16.10 -1.79 1.09
N THR A 64 -17.01 -2.11 2.01
CA THR A 64 -18.27 -2.77 1.65
C THR A 64 -19.11 -1.86 0.73
N GLU A 65 -20.03 -2.45 -0.03
CA GLU A 65 -20.91 -1.66 -0.93
C GLU A 65 -21.78 -0.68 -0.12
N ASP A 66 -22.26 -1.08 1.05
CA ASP A 66 -23.03 -0.19 1.93
C ASP A 66 -22.21 1.03 2.39
N GLU A 67 -20.92 0.83 2.70
CA GLU A 67 -20.02 1.92 3.07
C GLU A 67 -19.73 2.84 1.88
N LYS A 68 -19.57 2.31 0.68
CA LYS A 68 -19.41 3.11 -0.55
C LYS A 68 -20.64 3.98 -0.80
N LEU A 69 -21.86 3.39 -0.71
CA LEU A 69 -23.12 4.11 -0.88
C LEU A 69 -23.33 5.18 0.21
N ARG A 70 -22.99 4.85 1.46
CA ARG A 70 -23.06 5.78 2.57
C ARG A 70 -22.14 6.99 2.34
N ARG A 71 -20.90 6.78 1.95
CA ARG A 71 -19.95 7.86 1.66
C ARG A 71 -20.42 8.74 0.51
N HIS A 72 -20.99 8.14 -0.52
CA HIS A 72 -21.56 8.90 -1.64
C HIS A 72 -22.68 9.83 -1.19
N ARG A 73 -23.54 9.39 -0.26
CA ARG A 73 -24.71 10.18 0.22
C ARG A 73 -24.37 11.19 1.29
N PHE A 74 -23.50 10.85 2.23
CA PHE A 74 -23.32 11.59 3.49
C PHE A 74 -21.87 12.05 3.72
N GLY A 75 -20.94 11.73 2.82
CA GLY A 75 -19.52 11.96 3.04
C GLY A 75 -19.01 11.19 4.26
N ASP A 76 -18.10 11.79 5.02
CA ASP A 76 -17.53 11.17 6.22
C ASP A 76 -18.31 11.48 7.52
N LYS A 77 -19.42 12.20 7.43
CA LYS A 77 -20.24 12.56 8.61
C LYS A 77 -20.89 11.31 9.21
N GLY A 78 -20.86 11.21 10.54
CA GLY A 78 -21.51 10.14 11.30
C GLY A 78 -20.80 8.77 11.24
N LYS A 79 -19.59 8.69 10.71
CA LYS A 79 -18.81 7.45 10.61
C LYS A 79 -18.15 7.11 11.93
N LYS A 80 -18.32 5.84 12.36
CA LYS A 80 -17.40 5.22 13.31
C LYS A 80 -16.20 4.68 12.53
N PHE A 81 -15.00 5.00 12.97
CA PHE A 81 -13.77 4.52 12.33
C PHE A 81 -13.77 2.99 12.22
N GLY A 82 -13.50 2.48 11.03
CA GLY A 82 -13.43 1.04 10.74
C GLY A 82 -14.74 0.36 10.33
N ASP A 83 -15.89 1.01 10.43
CA ASP A 83 -17.16 0.43 9.98
C ASP A 83 -17.19 0.27 8.45
N GLY A 84 -17.44 -0.95 7.97
CA GLY A 84 -17.53 -1.27 6.54
C GLY A 84 -16.22 -1.16 5.77
N VAL A 85 -15.08 -1.15 6.47
CA VAL A 85 -13.75 -1.16 5.89
C VAL A 85 -13.04 -2.44 6.30
N TYR A 86 -12.34 -3.08 5.38
CA TYR A 86 -11.56 -4.30 5.63
C TYR A 86 -10.29 -4.31 4.77
N ALA A 87 -9.29 -5.09 5.17
CA ALA A 87 -8.07 -5.30 4.42
C ALA A 87 -8.01 -6.73 3.88
N GLU A 88 -7.60 -6.90 2.65
CA GLU A 88 -7.60 -8.18 1.94
C GLU A 88 -6.33 -8.37 1.13
N PRO A 89 -5.66 -9.53 1.21
CA PRO A 89 -4.62 -9.91 0.28
C PRO A 89 -5.29 -10.26 -1.05
N THR A 90 -4.89 -9.58 -2.12
CA THR A 90 -5.51 -9.80 -3.43
C THR A 90 -4.75 -10.83 -4.28
N GLY A 91 -3.52 -11.16 -3.91
CA GLY A 91 -2.66 -12.09 -4.66
C GLY A 91 -2.19 -11.56 -6.02
N ASP A 92 -2.60 -10.34 -6.38
CA ASP A 92 -2.29 -9.72 -7.68
C ASP A 92 -0.97 -8.94 -7.69
N GLY A 93 -0.32 -8.79 -6.52
CA GLY A 93 0.95 -8.07 -6.37
C GLY A 93 0.86 -6.55 -6.48
N TYR A 94 -0.34 -5.98 -6.59
CA TYR A 94 -0.53 -4.52 -6.66
C TYR A 94 -0.96 -3.95 -5.32
N SER A 95 -0.54 -2.71 -5.04
CA SER A 95 -1.03 -1.91 -3.91
C SER A 95 -2.21 -1.03 -4.33
N ASN A 96 -2.98 -0.54 -3.35
CA ASN A 96 -3.82 0.63 -3.59
C ASN A 96 -2.94 1.85 -3.83
N THR A 97 -3.49 2.87 -4.48
CA THR A 97 -2.84 4.19 -4.54
C THR A 97 -2.46 4.63 -3.13
N LEU A 98 -1.20 5.02 -2.95
CA LEU A 98 -0.77 5.61 -1.68
C LEU A 98 -1.48 6.95 -1.50
N THR A 99 -2.07 7.13 -0.33
CA THR A 99 -2.63 8.42 0.07
C THR A 99 -1.74 9.08 1.12
N THR A 100 -2.12 10.24 1.57
CA THR A 100 -1.39 10.95 2.65
C THR A 100 -1.61 10.31 4.03
N PHE A 101 -2.41 9.24 4.11
CA PHE A 101 -2.69 8.49 5.34
C PHE A 101 -2.08 7.10 5.25
N SER A 102 -1.38 6.68 6.31
CA SER A 102 -0.65 5.41 6.39
C SER A 102 -1.52 4.14 6.38
N MET A 103 -2.86 4.28 6.37
CA MET A 103 -3.78 3.16 6.62
C MET A 103 -4.42 2.54 5.37
N ASP A 104 -3.95 2.88 4.17
CA ASP A 104 -4.56 2.38 2.94
C ASP A 104 -3.97 1.05 2.48
N ASN A 105 -2.74 0.77 2.88
CA ASN A 105 -2.03 -0.45 2.56
C ASN A 105 -1.28 -0.96 3.78
N TYR A 106 -1.24 -2.28 3.95
CA TYR A 106 -0.45 -2.95 4.98
C TYR A 106 0.42 -4.01 4.33
N VAL A 107 1.50 -4.38 4.97
CA VAL A 107 2.36 -5.50 4.57
C VAL A 107 1.98 -6.72 5.38
N TRP A 108 1.69 -7.82 4.70
CA TRP A 108 1.68 -9.16 5.27
C TRP A 108 3.03 -9.79 4.93
N ASP A 109 3.90 -9.86 5.92
CA ASP A 109 5.30 -10.20 5.71
C ASP A 109 5.55 -11.71 5.62
N ARG A 110 6.79 -12.10 5.32
CA ARG A 110 7.21 -13.51 5.20
C ARG A 110 7.04 -14.32 6.48
N ASN A 111 6.96 -13.66 7.64
CA ASN A 111 6.74 -14.28 8.94
C ASN A 111 5.26 -14.40 9.29
N TYR A 112 4.37 -14.19 8.32
CA TYR A 112 2.92 -14.21 8.51
C TYR A 112 2.39 -13.11 9.43
N LYS A 113 3.19 -12.10 9.76
CA LYS A 113 2.78 -10.95 10.55
C LYS A 113 2.29 -9.81 9.67
N VAL A 114 1.35 -9.02 10.19
CA VAL A 114 0.83 -7.83 9.51
C VAL A 114 1.42 -6.58 10.15
N ARG A 115 1.85 -5.64 9.31
CA ARG A 115 2.44 -4.37 9.74
C ARG A 115 2.10 -3.22 8.80
N GLU A 116 2.37 -2.03 9.24
CA GLU A 116 2.33 -0.84 8.39
C GLU A 116 3.50 -0.84 7.39
N LEU A 117 3.35 -0.12 6.29
CA LEU A 117 4.44 0.17 5.36
C LEU A 117 5.48 1.05 6.05
N THR A 118 6.75 0.79 5.80
CA THR A 118 7.80 1.73 6.15
C THR A 118 7.79 2.94 5.20
N ASP A 119 8.43 4.02 5.61
CA ASP A 119 8.62 5.18 4.73
C ASP A 119 9.44 4.80 3.50
N TYR A 120 10.45 3.94 3.65
CA TYR A 120 11.25 3.42 2.54
C TYR A 120 10.37 2.66 1.53
N GLU A 121 9.57 1.71 2.00
CA GLU A 121 8.67 0.93 1.17
C GLU A 121 7.64 1.80 0.44
N SER A 122 7.15 2.85 1.10
CA SER A 122 6.21 3.80 0.50
C SER A 122 6.82 4.52 -0.71
N PHE A 123 8.05 4.99 -0.62
CA PHE A 123 8.75 5.57 -1.78
C PHE A 123 9.09 4.54 -2.85
N ARG A 124 9.46 3.31 -2.45
CA ARG A 124 9.73 2.22 -3.39
C ARG A 124 8.48 1.79 -4.16
N LEU A 125 7.30 1.82 -3.54
CA LEU A 125 6.02 1.60 -4.23
C LEU A 125 5.68 2.71 -5.23
N MET A 126 6.24 3.91 -5.05
CA MET A 126 6.17 5.01 -6.03
C MET A 126 7.26 4.92 -7.09
N ASP A 127 8.02 3.82 -7.13
CA ASP A 127 9.10 3.54 -8.06
C ASP A 127 10.25 4.56 -8.00
N VAL A 128 10.48 5.13 -6.82
CA VAL A 128 11.66 5.95 -6.54
C VAL A 128 12.86 5.01 -6.38
N ASP A 129 13.99 5.35 -6.99
CA ASP A 129 15.21 4.54 -6.91
C ASP A 129 15.69 4.35 -5.45
N PRO A 130 16.29 3.20 -5.10
CA PRO A 130 16.77 2.93 -3.74
C PRO A 130 17.72 3.98 -3.17
N GLU A 131 18.63 4.51 -4.01
CA GLU A 131 19.60 5.52 -3.58
C GLU A 131 18.91 6.85 -3.31
N ASP A 132 18.02 7.27 -4.20
CA ASP A 132 17.25 8.50 -4.05
C ASP A 132 16.26 8.41 -2.87
N THR A 133 15.67 7.23 -2.67
CA THR A 133 14.84 6.99 -1.48
C THR A 133 15.62 7.24 -0.19
N ARG A 134 16.84 6.73 -0.06
CA ARG A 134 17.68 6.98 1.13
C ARG A 134 17.99 8.46 1.31
N LYS A 135 18.37 9.17 0.22
CA LYS A 135 18.61 10.63 0.28
C LYS A 135 17.37 11.39 0.77
N ILE A 136 16.19 10.99 0.32
CA ILE A 136 14.91 11.59 0.77
C ILE A 136 14.71 11.35 2.26
N LEU A 137 14.90 10.11 2.73
CA LEU A 137 14.71 9.75 4.13
C LEU A 137 15.68 10.47 5.07
N ASP A 138 16.89 10.72 4.61
CA ASP A 138 17.91 11.50 5.36
C ASP A 138 17.57 12.99 5.44
N ALA A 139 16.92 13.53 4.40
CA ALA A 139 16.61 14.96 4.28
C ALA A 139 15.24 15.36 4.84
N VAL A 140 14.29 14.43 4.91
CA VAL A 140 12.88 14.69 5.25
C VAL A 140 12.55 14.14 6.65
N PRO A 141 11.91 14.94 7.53
CA PRO A 141 11.45 14.45 8.82
C PRO A 141 10.47 13.27 8.67
N LYS A 142 10.64 12.22 9.50
CA LYS A 142 9.82 10.99 9.48
C LYS A 142 8.32 11.24 9.38
N ASN A 143 7.80 12.19 10.16
CA ASN A 143 6.36 12.51 10.18
C ASN A 143 5.82 13.11 8.87
N LYS A 144 6.67 13.39 7.90
CA LYS A 144 6.30 13.94 6.58
C LYS A 144 6.56 12.99 5.42
N CYS A 145 7.36 11.94 5.62
CA CYS A 145 7.76 11.01 4.56
C CYS A 145 6.56 10.35 3.89
N HIS A 146 5.67 9.73 4.67
CA HIS A 146 4.48 9.07 4.14
C HIS A 146 3.58 10.03 3.36
N LYS A 147 3.37 11.24 3.89
CA LYS A 147 2.59 12.29 3.21
C LYS A 147 3.25 12.72 1.89
N LEU A 148 4.56 12.80 1.86
CA LEU A 148 5.31 13.14 0.64
C LEU A 148 5.16 12.04 -0.40
N ALA A 149 5.35 10.78 -0.03
CA ALA A 149 5.13 9.63 -0.92
C ALA A 149 3.71 9.62 -1.49
N GLY A 150 2.67 9.79 -0.63
CA GLY A 150 1.28 9.81 -1.06
C GLY A 150 0.87 11.00 -1.93
N ASN A 151 1.63 12.09 -1.91
CA ASN A 151 1.43 13.25 -2.81
C ASN A 151 2.26 13.15 -4.11
N SER A 152 3.14 12.17 -4.23
CA SER A 152 4.00 12.01 -5.40
C SER A 152 3.26 11.27 -6.53
N ILE A 153 3.87 11.30 -7.70
CA ILE A 153 3.42 10.54 -8.88
C ILE A 153 4.41 9.39 -9.09
N VAL A 154 3.91 8.22 -9.46
CA VAL A 154 4.76 7.06 -9.75
C VAL A 154 5.77 7.41 -10.84
N VAL A 155 7.06 7.31 -10.53
CA VAL A 155 8.17 7.77 -11.37
C VAL A 155 8.14 7.12 -12.76
N SER A 156 7.94 5.81 -12.84
CA SER A 156 7.87 5.10 -14.11
C SER A 156 6.72 5.57 -15.00
N CYS A 157 5.57 5.92 -14.44
CA CYS A 157 4.45 6.46 -15.21
C CYS A 157 4.84 7.78 -15.88
N MET A 158 5.49 8.69 -15.14
CA MET A 158 5.97 9.97 -15.69
C MET A 158 7.07 9.76 -16.72
N PHE A 159 8.00 8.85 -16.46
CA PHE A 159 9.05 8.50 -17.41
C PHE A 159 8.48 8.02 -18.75
N HIS A 160 7.52 7.09 -18.72
CA HIS A 160 6.88 6.57 -19.93
C HIS A 160 6.08 7.64 -20.67
N LEU A 161 5.37 8.49 -19.94
CA LEU A 161 4.64 9.62 -20.52
C LEU A 161 5.58 10.58 -21.25
N PHE A 162 6.64 11.01 -20.58
CA PHE A 162 7.62 11.92 -21.17
C PHE A 162 8.38 11.30 -22.32
N ARG A 163 8.76 10.02 -22.22
CA ARG A 163 9.37 9.29 -23.32
C ARG A 163 8.49 9.31 -24.56
N LYS A 164 7.21 8.98 -24.43
CA LYS A 164 6.25 9.04 -25.54
C LYS A 164 6.10 10.46 -26.09
N LEU A 165 5.98 11.47 -25.23
CA LEU A 165 5.73 12.84 -25.65
C LEU A 165 6.95 13.49 -26.33
N PHE A 166 8.16 13.21 -25.87
CA PHE A 166 9.34 13.97 -26.25
C PHE A 166 10.38 13.18 -27.04
N ILE A 167 10.40 11.85 -26.93
CA ILE A 167 11.43 11.03 -27.59
C ILE A 167 10.83 10.23 -28.77
N GLU A 168 9.68 9.61 -28.59
CA GLU A 168 9.07 8.74 -29.60
C GLU A 168 8.28 9.50 -30.68
N LYS A 169 8.03 10.80 -30.51
CA LYS A 169 7.39 11.67 -31.52
C LYS A 169 8.25 11.98 -32.76
N GLY A 170 9.42 11.35 -32.89
CA GLY A 170 10.31 11.52 -34.06
C GLY A 170 9.85 10.80 -35.34
N ASN A 171 8.80 9.98 -35.32
CA ASN A 171 8.19 9.37 -36.49
C ASN A 171 6.77 9.87 -36.65
N GLU A 172 6.61 10.70 -37.63
CA GLU A 172 5.48 11.43 -38.18
C GLU A 172 4.08 10.79 -37.99
N ASN A 173 3.12 11.66 -37.66
CA ASN A 173 1.67 11.52 -37.96
C ASN A 173 0.81 10.51 -37.16
N GLN A 174 1.09 10.23 -35.93
CA GLN A 174 0.01 9.74 -35.06
C GLN A 174 -0.46 10.84 -34.11
N GLN A 175 -1.56 11.50 -34.49
CA GLN A 175 -2.38 12.23 -33.51
C GLN A 175 -2.65 11.30 -32.35
N LEU A 176 -2.17 11.67 -31.16
CA LEU A 176 -2.61 11.05 -29.91
C LEU A 176 -4.09 11.35 -29.78
N GLU A 177 -4.95 10.38 -30.09
CA GLU A 177 -6.28 10.34 -29.55
C GLU A 177 -6.13 10.07 -28.06
N LEU A 178 -6.10 11.14 -27.28
CA LEU A 178 -6.17 11.16 -25.82
C LEU A 178 -7.66 11.12 -25.47
N PHE A 179 -8.32 9.92 -25.58
CA PHE A 179 -9.53 9.58 -24.80
C PHE A 179 -10.01 8.21 -25.24
#